data_034c79d05bd5aec9ecf87e92ae25e32e
#
_entry.id   034c79d05bd5aec9ecf87e92ae25e32e
#
_cell.length_a   1.000
_cell.length_b   1.000
_cell.length_c   1.000
_cell.angle_alpha   90.00
_cell.angle_beta   90.00
_cell.angle_gamma   90.00
#
_symmetry.space_group_name_H-M   'P 1'
#
loop_
_entity.id
_entity.type
_entity.pdbx_description
1 polymer ?
#
loop_
_entity_poly.entity_id
_entity_poly.type
_entity_poly.pdbx_seq_one_letter_code
_entity_poly.pdbx_strand_id
1 'polypeptide(L)'
;MAAFLWLFLQTEYRGIDQLPYPVSLLFRIDPLAALADFLAPGPFGWQVLWPALLILLGTVLFGRFFCGWICPLGSTLDGLGKLIGRGRRTFSPGWRRVKYYLLIGMGTATLFGVQLLGLFDPLAIFLRSLTLAVYPAYNYGLNRIFDFFYEHDVPLLSATAKNSYPFFRDNLMAFHQPIFALGLFTLIIFLTILLLEKVEHRFWCKNLCPLGGLLGLCSRYTILQRTPQKLCADCKSCDSLCRSGAVRSSGHMRSECLLCMDCTGFCPEERVQFGLRTGSDNYVGVDLQRRGVLTAVASGVMMAPAVRIGPVTHEQNPYLIRPPGAVAEDEFLQRCVRCAECMKVCIGRTLQPALFAAGPIGLWTPLVVPRIGYCEYNCTLCGQVCPTGAIAPLKLPEKKKNVIGLAVIKKDRCLPFAKGVECLVCEEHCPTGEKAIIMEEKELLVDGEMRRLKFPRVIDKLCIGCGICETKCPVEGASAVRIINEGESRRKRSELLAGPYG
;
A
#
# COMPACT_ATOMS: atom_id res chain seq x y z
N MET A 1 -1.44 7.86 -16.04
CA MET A 1 -2.49 6.88 -15.66
C MET A 1 -2.30 5.54 -16.36
N ALA A 2 -2.28 5.47 -17.70
CA ALA A 2 -2.13 4.21 -18.43
C ALA A 2 -0.90 3.38 -18.00
N ALA A 3 0.28 4.00 -17.91
CA ALA A 3 1.49 3.34 -17.45
C ALA A 3 1.36 2.77 -16.02
N PHE A 4 0.71 3.50 -15.12
CA PHE A 4 0.45 3.00 -13.76
C PHE A 4 -0.46 1.77 -13.77
N LEU A 5 -1.58 1.83 -14.51
CA LEU A 5 -2.50 0.70 -14.61
C LEU A 5 -1.83 -0.51 -15.29
N TRP A 6 -1.00 -0.27 -16.30
CA TRP A 6 -0.23 -1.33 -16.94
C TRP A 6 0.71 -2.00 -15.94
N LEU A 7 1.53 -1.23 -15.20
CA LEU A 7 2.40 -1.77 -14.15
C LEU A 7 1.60 -2.48 -13.05
N PHE A 8 0.45 -1.94 -12.67
CA PHE A 8 -0.43 -2.58 -11.71
C PHE A 8 -0.92 -3.96 -12.17
N LEU A 9 -1.30 -4.11 -13.44
CA LEU A 9 -1.71 -5.39 -14.03
C LEU A 9 -0.53 -6.35 -14.20
N GLN A 10 0.69 -5.83 -14.49
CA GLN A 10 1.91 -6.65 -14.52
C GLN A 10 2.36 -7.14 -13.14
N THR A 11 1.91 -6.49 -12.07
CA THR A 11 2.18 -6.89 -10.68
C THR A 11 1.23 -8.00 -10.27
N GLU A 12 1.28 -9.13 -10.97
CA GLU A 12 0.47 -10.32 -10.70
C GLU A 12 1.33 -11.57 -10.90
N TYR A 13 1.07 -12.61 -10.12
CA TYR A 13 1.73 -13.90 -10.30
C TYR A 13 1.27 -14.56 -11.60
N ARG A 14 2.22 -14.98 -12.43
CA ARG A 14 1.97 -15.63 -13.73
C ARG A 14 2.72 -16.96 -13.87
N GLY A 15 2.80 -17.73 -12.79
CA GLY A 15 3.48 -19.04 -12.81
C GLY A 15 4.98 -19.01 -12.51
N ILE A 16 5.59 -17.83 -12.43
CA ILE A 16 7.03 -17.64 -12.17
C ILE A 16 7.20 -16.77 -10.90
N ASP A 17 8.14 -17.17 -10.01
CA ASP A 17 8.48 -16.40 -8.80
C ASP A 17 9.41 -15.21 -9.12
N GLN A 18 9.05 -14.43 -10.15
CA GLN A 18 9.76 -13.22 -10.56
C GLN A 18 8.77 -12.22 -11.16
N LEU A 19 8.94 -10.95 -10.82
CA LEU A 19 8.14 -9.84 -11.33
C LEU A 19 9.07 -8.82 -12.02
N PRO A 20 9.13 -8.81 -13.37
CA PRO A 20 10.02 -7.92 -14.10
C PRO A 20 9.64 -6.44 -13.99
N TYR A 21 8.35 -6.14 -13.90
CA TYR A 21 7.82 -4.77 -13.93
C TYR A 21 6.77 -4.54 -12.83
N PRO A 22 7.14 -4.62 -11.53
CA PRO A 22 6.20 -4.36 -10.46
C PRO A 22 5.86 -2.87 -10.36
N VAL A 23 4.66 -2.58 -9.85
CA VAL A 23 4.21 -1.18 -9.65
C VAL A 23 5.04 -0.44 -8.60
N SER A 24 5.79 -1.15 -7.74
CA SER A 24 6.75 -0.58 -6.79
C SER A 24 7.83 0.30 -7.45
N LEU A 25 8.07 0.13 -8.75
CA LEU A 25 8.95 1.03 -9.50
C LEU A 25 8.52 2.50 -9.38
N LEU A 26 7.21 2.76 -9.31
CA LEU A 26 6.68 4.13 -9.13
C LEU A 26 6.89 4.66 -7.71
N PHE A 27 6.96 3.80 -6.71
CA PHE A 27 7.30 4.23 -5.34
C PHE A 27 8.77 4.58 -5.17
N ARG A 28 9.66 4.03 -6.02
CA ARG A 28 11.07 4.40 -6.00
C ARG A 28 11.30 5.85 -6.45
N ILE A 29 10.41 6.39 -7.29
CA ILE A 29 10.45 7.80 -7.73
C ILE A 29 9.60 8.71 -6.86
N ASP A 30 8.96 8.21 -5.79
CA ASP A 30 8.13 9.00 -4.90
C ASP A 30 8.97 9.71 -3.82
N PRO A 31 9.06 11.06 -3.84
CA PRO A 31 9.81 11.80 -2.85
C PRO A 31 9.27 11.67 -1.42
N LEU A 32 7.96 11.37 -1.25
CA LEU A 32 7.39 11.21 0.08
C LEU A 32 7.74 9.86 0.70
N ALA A 33 7.75 8.79 -0.11
CA ALA A 33 8.22 7.47 0.31
C ALA A 33 9.72 7.50 0.64
N ALA A 34 10.52 8.21 -0.17
CA ALA A 34 11.95 8.41 0.09
C ALA A 34 12.20 9.22 1.37
N LEU A 35 11.41 10.27 1.62
CA LEU A 35 11.47 11.04 2.87
C LEU A 35 11.12 10.16 4.07
N ALA A 36 10.12 9.30 3.94
CA ALA A 36 9.72 8.38 4.99
C ALA A 36 10.83 7.36 5.33
N ASP A 37 11.51 6.79 4.31
CA ASP A 37 12.65 5.87 4.51
C ASP A 37 13.88 6.61 5.08
N PHE A 38 14.12 7.86 4.66
CA PHE A 38 15.20 8.69 5.18
C PHE A 38 15.03 9.06 6.66
N LEU A 39 13.80 9.33 7.09
CA LEU A 39 13.49 9.68 8.49
C LEU A 39 13.39 8.44 9.39
N ALA A 40 13.23 7.24 8.81
CA ALA A 40 13.18 6.01 9.57
C ALA A 40 14.59 5.61 10.06
N PRO A 41 14.75 5.08 11.29
CA PRO A 41 16.03 4.59 11.76
C PRO A 41 16.48 3.35 10.98
N GLY A 42 17.80 3.22 10.81
CA GLY A 42 18.43 2.08 10.14
C GLY A 42 19.19 2.43 8.87
N PRO A 43 19.78 1.46 8.18
CA PRO A 43 20.56 1.70 6.97
C PRO A 43 19.68 2.22 5.85
N PHE A 44 20.18 3.24 5.23
CA PHE A 44 19.51 4.03 4.23
C PHE A 44 19.55 3.35 2.84
N GLY A 45 18.41 3.29 2.16
CA GLY A 45 18.29 2.69 0.83
C GLY A 45 18.63 3.66 -0.32
N TRP A 46 19.88 3.70 -0.79
CA TRP A 46 20.26 4.50 -1.96
C TRP A 46 19.35 4.28 -3.18
N GLN A 47 18.83 3.07 -3.35
CA GLN A 47 17.96 2.69 -4.47
C GLN A 47 16.63 3.47 -4.53
N VAL A 48 16.16 3.99 -3.40
CA VAL A 48 14.94 4.80 -3.32
C VAL A 48 15.26 6.29 -3.38
N LEU A 49 16.41 6.70 -2.84
CA LEU A 49 16.74 8.11 -2.73
C LEU A 49 17.07 8.78 -4.07
N TRP A 50 17.98 8.19 -4.86
CA TRP A 50 18.46 8.87 -6.07
C TRP A 50 17.34 9.13 -7.11
N PRO A 51 16.33 8.22 -7.31
CA PRO A 51 15.23 8.52 -8.22
C PRO A 51 14.29 9.60 -7.66
N ALA A 52 14.09 9.62 -6.33
CA ALA A 52 13.31 10.67 -5.68
C ALA A 52 13.98 12.04 -5.79
N LEU A 53 15.32 12.11 -5.68
CA LEU A 53 16.09 13.34 -5.90
C LEU A 53 15.93 13.86 -7.33
N LEU A 54 15.86 13.00 -8.35
CA LEU A 54 15.58 13.42 -9.72
C LEU A 54 14.20 14.09 -9.84
N ILE A 55 13.18 13.56 -9.15
CA ILE A 55 11.85 14.19 -9.13
C ILE A 55 11.88 15.53 -8.40
N LEU A 56 12.61 15.63 -7.28
CA LEU A 56 12.78 16.90 -6.57
C LEU A 56 13.52 17.94 -7.44
N LEU A 57 14.60 17.55 -8.10
CA LEU A 57 15.33 18.41 -9.04
C LEU A 57 14.42 18.83 -10.21
N GLY A 58 13.71 17.87 -10.83
CA GLY A 58 12.71 18.17 -11.85
C GLY A 58 11.61 19.12 -11.35
N THR A 59 11.24 19.04 -10.07
CA THR A 59 10.29 19.97 -9.46
C THR A 59 10.87 21.39 -9.32
N VAL A 60 12.14 21.53 -9.04
CA VAL A 60 12.83 22.83 -9.04
C VAL A 60 12.93 23.40 -10.46
N LEU A 61 13.10 22.55 -11.47
CA LEU A 61 13.16 22.99 -12.87
C LEU A 61 11.77 23.34 -13.42
N PHE A 62 10.82 22.43 -13.27
CA PHE A 62 9.52 22.43 -13.95
C PHE A 62 8.32 22.66 -13.02
N GLY A 63 8.52 22.98 -11.73
CA GLY A 63 7.41 23.11 -10.79
C GLY A 63 6.80 21.75 -10.44
N ARG A 64 5.54 21.73 -9.95
CA ARG A 64 4.85 20.50 -9.49
C ARG A 64 4.36 19.60 -10.64
N PHE A 65 5.22 19.38 -11.65
CA PHE A 65 4.87 18.57 -12.83
C PHE A 65 4.44 17.14 -12.46
N PHE A 66 5.07 16.53 -11.45
CA PHE A 66 4.71 15.19 -10.98
C PHE A 66 3.23 15.09 -10.62
N CYS A 67 2.68 16.08 -9.87
CA CYS A 67 1.26 16.11 -9.49
C CYS A 67 0.32 16.35 -10.68
N GLY A 68 0.80 17.00 -11.73
CA GLY A 68 0.01 17.31 -12.92
C GLY A 68 -0.04 16.19 -13.94
N TRP A 69 1.07 15.45 -14.13
CA TRP A 69 1.29 14.56 -15.26
C TRP A 69 1.50 13.09 -14.87
N ILE A 70 2.11 12.83 -13.71
CA ILE A 70 2.52 11.48 -13.31
C ILE A 70 1.57 10.88 -12.26
N CYS A 71 1.15 11.67 -11.27
CA CYS A 71 0.37 11.17 -10.13
C CYS A 71 -0.96 10.54 -10.57
N PRO A 72 -1.19 9.23 -10.29
CA PRO A 72 -2.39 8.53 -10.74
C PRO A 72 -3.65 9.03 -10.03
N LEU A 73 -3.58 9.38 -8.74
CA LEU A 73 -4.71 9.94 -8.01
C LEU A 73 -5.14 11.29 -8.61
N GLY A 74 -4.17 12.17 -8.93
CA GLY A 74 -4.47 13.45 -9.58
C GLY A 74 -5.16 13.29 -10.93
N SER A 75 -4.70 12.34 -11.75
CA SER A 75 -5.30 12.03 -13.06
C SER A 75 -6.71 11.47 -12.91
N THR A 76 -6.96 10.64 -11.89
CA THR A 76 -8.29 10.08 -11.59
C THR A 76 -9.27 11.18 -11.17
N LEU A 77 -8.84 12.11 -10.31
CA LEU A 77 -9.67 13.25 -9.88
C LEU A 77 -10.02 14.15 -11.07
N ASP A 78 -9.08 14.43 -11.97
CA ASP A 78 -9.37 15.21 -13.18
C ASP A 78 -10.36 14.51 -14.11
N GLY A 79 -10.21 13.19 -14.30
CA GLY A 79 -11.13 12.38 -15.10
C GLY A 79 -12.54 12.36 -14.51
N LEU A 80 -12.64 12.08 -13.20
CA LEU A 80 -13.90 12.05 -12.48
C LEU A 80 -14.58 13.42 -12.46
N GLY A 81 -13.81 14.50 -12.26
CA GLY A 81 -14.35 15.86 -12.28
C GLY A 81 -14.97 16.25 -13.63
N LYS A 82 -14.56 15.61 -14.74
CA LYS A 82 -15.23 15.77 -16.05
C LYS A 82 -16.59 15.06 -16.11
N LEU A 83 -16.71 13.90 -15.43
CA LEU A 83 -17.92 13.06 -15.44
C LEU A 83 -18.99 13.57 -14.47
N ILE A 84 -18.61 13.87 -13.22
CA ILE A 84 -19.56 14.21 -12.14
C ILE A 84 -19.74 15.72 -11.93
N GLY A 85 -19.04 16.54 -12.73
CA GLY A 85 -18.98 17.98 -12.55
C GLY A 85 -17.91 18.39 -11.52
N ARG A 86 -17.27 19.52 -11.77
CA ARG A 86 -16.22 20.09 -10.91
C ARG A 86 -16.82 20.99 -9.85
N GLY A 87 -16.44 20.82 -8.60
CA GLY A 87 -16.81 21.72 -7.53
C GLY A 87 -16.28 23.14 -7.77
N ARG A 88 -17.16 24.12 -7.71
CA ARG A 88 -16.82 25.54 -7.92
C ARG A 88 -16.50 26.29 -6.62
N ARG A 89 -16.69 25.64 -5.46
CA ARG A 89 -16.38 26.27 -4.18
C ARG A 89 -14.86 26.42 -4.05
N THR A 90 -14.42 27.60 -3.67
CA THR A 90 -13.02 27.88 -3.34
C THR A 90 -12.94 28.11 -1.84
N PHE A 91 -12.22 27.21 -1.15
CA PHE A 91 -11.95 27.39 0.27
C PHE A 91 -11.00 28.56 0.51
N SER A 92 -11.06 29.11 1.73
CA SER A 92 -10.19 30.21 2.12
C SER A 92 -8.70 29.84 1.95
N PRO A 93 -7.80 30.79 1.69
CA PRO A 93 -6.37 30.55 1.56
C PRO A 93 -5.77 29.81 2.74
N GLY A 94 -6.37 29.90 3.92
CA GLY A 94 -5.93 29.21 5.13
C GLY A 94 -5.94 27.69 5.01
N TRP A 95 -6.90 27.08 4.30
CA TRP A 95 -6.98 25.64 4.11
C TRP A 95 -5.79 25.06 3.36
N ARG A 96 -5.18 25.79 2.44
CA ARG A 96 -3.99 25.35 1.71
C ARG A 96 -2.75 25.18 2.59
N ARG A 97 -2.73 25.80 3.78
CA ARG A 97 -1.67 25.66 4.77
C ARG A 97 -1.72 24.28 5.44
N VAL A 98 -2.89 23.65 5.51
CA VAL A 98 -3.12 22.38 6.21
C VAL A 98 -2.19 21.28 5.67
N LYS A 99 -2.01 21.13 4.36
CA LYS A 99 -1.10 20.12 3.78
C LYS A 99 0.35 20.29 4.23
N TYR A 100 0.82 21.52 4.45
CA TYR A 100 2.17 21.80 4.94
C TYR A 100 2.28 21.47 6.42
N TYR A 101 1.26 21.80 7.23
CA TYR A 101 1.21 21.42 8.64
C TYR A 101 1.12 19.91 8.81
N LEU A 102 0.34 19.21 7.97
CA LEU A 102 0.30 17.75 7.92
C LEU A 102 1.68 17.17 7.57
N LEU A 103 2.35 17.71 6.54
CA LEU A 103 3.71 17.26 6.17
C LEU A 103 4.70 17.42 7.34
N ILE A 104 4.71 18.58 8.01
CA ILE A 104 5.58 18.85 9.15
C ILE A 104 5.24 17.94 10.33
N GLY A 105 3.95 17.84 10.71
CA GLY A 105 3.51 17.03 11.84
C GLY A 105 3.77 15.54 11.63
N MET A 106 3.47 15.01 10.44
CA MET A 106 3.75 13.60 10.11
C MET A 106 5.25 13.33 9.97
N GLY A 107 6.02 14.28 9.40
CA GLY A 107 7.47 14.18 9.32
C GLY A 107 8.11 14.13 10.71
N THR A 108 7.68 15.00 11.61
CA THR A 108 8.16 14.96 13.03
C THR A 108 7.71 13.68 13.73
N ALA A 109 6.48 13.20 13.53
CA ALA A 109 6.04 11.91 14.09
C ALA A 109 6.90 10.75 13.58
N THR A 110 7.30 10.77 12.28
CA THR A 110 8.17 9.75 11.70
C THR A 110 9.57 9.75 12.32
N LEU A 111 10.16 10.92 12.61
CA LEU A 111 11.42 11.03 13.35
C LEU A 111 11.35 10.37 14.74
N PHE A 112 10.18 10.41 15.38
CA PHE A 112 9.93 9.75 16.67
C PHE A 112 9.40 8.32 16.54
N GLY A 113 9.50 7.70 15.36
CA GLY A 113 9.19 6.31 15.15
C GLY A 113 7.73 5.99 14.79
N VAL A 114 6.92 7.00 14.47
CA VAL A 114 5.51 6.84 14.08
C VAL A 114 5.32 7.20 12.60
N GLN A 115 5.37 6.21 11.72
CA GLN A 115 5.23 6.41 10.28
C GLN A 115 3.76 6.65 9.89
N LEU A 116 3.42 7.90 9.57
CA LEU A 116 2.11 8.32 9.10
C LEU A 116 2.10 8.82 7.65
N LEU A 117 3.28 9.18 7.10
CA LEU A 117 3.38 9.75 5.75
C LEU A 117 2.73 8.83 4.70
N GLY A 118 2.97 7.51 4.76
CA GLY A 118 2.38 6.54 3.85
C GLY A 118 0.86 6.37 3.96
N LEU A 119 0.22 6.83 5.06
CA LEU A 119 -1.24 6.82 5.14
C LEU A 119 -1.87 7.87 4.22
N PHE A 120 -1.21 9.02 4.08
CA PHE A 120 -1.68 10.19 3.32
C PHE A 120 -0.96 10.35 1.97
N ASP A 121 -0.02 9.47 1.65
CA ASP A 121 0.64 9.46 0.37
C ASP A 121 -0.36 9.12 -0.76
N PRO A 122 -0.48 9.96 -1.81
CA PRO A 122 -1.44 9.77 -2.88
C PRO A 122 -1.19 8.50 -3.71
N LEU A 123 0.07 8.06 -3.88
CA LEU A 123 0.39 6.81 -4.56
C LEU A 123 -0.04 5.61 -3.71
N ALA A 124 0.30 5.62 -2.41
CA ALA A 124 -0.09 4.55 -1.50
C ALA A 124 -1.61 4.45 -1.32
N ILE A 125 -2.32 5.59 -1.19
CA ILE A 125 -3.79 5.63 -1.14
C ILE A 125 -4.38 5.01 -2.41
N PHE A 126 -3.91 5.43 -3.58
CA PHE A 126 -4.45 4.95 -4.84
C PHE A 126 -4.20 3.46 -5.05
N LEU A 127 -2.95 2.99 -4.86
CA LEU A 127 -2.61 1.57 -5.02
C LEU A 127 -3.34 0.70 -4.00
N ARG A 128 -3.37 1.11 -2.74
CA ARG A 128 -4.09 0.40 -1.67
C ARG A 128 -5.58 0.28 -1.99
N SER A 129 -6.21 1.36 -2.47
CA SER A 129 -7.62 1.35 -2.83
C SER A 129 -7.91 0.46 -4.04
N LEU A 130 -7.03 0.48 -5.04
CA LEU A 130 -7.12 -0.45 -6.16
C LEU A 130 -6.97 -1.90 -5.69
N THR A 131 -5.93 -2.21 -4.93
CA THR A 131 -5.61 -3.58 -4.50
C THR A 131 -6.68 -4.17 -3.58
N LEU A 132 -7.10 -3.41 -2.55
CA LEU A 132 -7.97 -3.96 -1.51
C LEU A 132 -9.46 -3.87 -1.83
N ALA A 133 -9.87 -2.97 -2.74
CA ALA A 133 -11.28 -2.72 -3.00
C ALA A 133 -11.66 -2.82 -4.48
N VAL A 134 -11.05 -2.03 -5.35
CA VAL A 134 -11.50 -1.93 -6.75
C VAL A 134 -11.18 -3.19 -7.55
N TYR A 135 -9.95 -3.71 -7.45
CA TYR A 135 -9.52 -4.90 -8.18
C TYR A 135 -10.24 -6.18 -7.75
N PRO A 136 -10.50 -6.44 -6.44
CA PRO A 136 -11.39 -7.52 -6.03
C PRO A 136 -12.80 -7.42 -6.61
N ALA A 137 -13.40 -6.22 -6.57
CA ALA A 137 -14.74 -6.00 -7.14
C ALA A 137 -14.76 -6.19 -8.67
N TYR A 138 -13.74 -5.68 -9.37
CA TYR A 138 -13.56 -5.88 -10.81
C TYR A 138 -13.45 -7.37 -11.17
N ASN A 139 -12.59 -8.14 -10.47
CA ASN A 139 -12.43 -9.57 -10.71
C ASN A 139 -13.74 -10.34 -10.45
N TYR A 140 -14.42 -10.02 -9.35
CA TYR A 140 -15.70 -10.63 -9.02
C TYR A 140 -16.75 -10.33 -10.11
N GLY A 141 -16.84 -9.09 -10.54
CA GLY A 141 -17.77 -8.68 -11.60
C GLY A 141 -17.50 -9.38 -12.93
N LEU A 142 -16.23 -9.44 -13.35
CA LEU A 142 -15.85 -10.15 -14.57
C LEU A 142 -16.19 -11.65 -14.49
N ASN A 143 -15.81 -12.33 -13.40
CA ASN A 143 -16.15 -13.74 -13.21
C ASN A 143 -17.66 -13.95 -13.31
N ARG A 144 -18.48 -13.11 -12.64
CA ARG A 144 -19.94 -13.21 -12.73
C ARG A 144 -20.50 -13.00 -14.14
N ILE A 145 -19.89 -12.09 -14.91
CA ILE A 145 -20.28 -11.86 -16.32
C ILE A 145 -19.98 -13.10 -17.17
N PHE A 146 -18.79 -13.67 -17.02
CA PHE A 146 -18.43 -14.89 -17.76
C PHE A 146 -19.27 -16.08 -17.33
N ASP A 147 -19.51 -16.29 -16.01
CA ASP A 147 -20.36 -17.33 -15.48
C ASP A 147 -21.78 -17.23 -16.04
N PHE A 148 -22.35 -16.00 -16.08
CA PHE A 148 -23.67 -15.75 -16.65
C PHE A 148 -23.77 -16.20 -18.12
N PHE A 149 -22.79 -15.84 -18.97
CA PHE A 149 -22.77 -16.26 -20.35
C PHE A 149 -22.56 -17.77 -20.53
N TYR A 150 -21.90 -18.41 -19.58
CA TYR A 150 -21.69 -19.85 -19.57
C TYR A 150 -22.94 -20.64 -19.18
N GLU A 151 -23.67 -20.13 -18.17
CA GLU A 151 -24.88 -20.80 -17.63
C GLU A 151 -26.08 -20.64 -18.56
N HIS A 152 -26.23 -19.53 -19.26
CA HIS A 152 -27.40 -19.22 -20.08
C HIS A 152 -27.26 -19.61 -21.57
N ASP A 153 -26.12 -20.14 -21.97
CA ASP A 153 -25.78 -20.70 -23.32
C ASP A 153 -26.37 -19.91 -24.52
N VAL A 154 -26.29 -18.58 -24.48
CA VAL A 154 -26.73 -17.71 -25.58
C VAL A 154 -25.78 -17.90 -26.77
N PRO A 155 -26.26 -18.48 -27.94
CA PRO A 155 -25.38 -19.10 -28.92
C PRO A 155 -24.24 -18.24 -29.47
N LEU A 156 -24.45 -16.94 -29.69
CA LEU A 156 -23.42 -16.04 -30.23
C LEU A 156 -22.52 -15.47 -29.09
N LEU A 157 -23.11 -15.20 -27.91
CA LEU A 157 -22.41 -14.61 -26.80
C LEU A 157 -21.55 -15.62 -26.02
N SER A 158 -22.01 -16.87 -25.89
CA SER A 158 -21.23 -17.93 -25.24
C SER A 158 -19.99 -18.29 -26.05
N ALA A 159 -20.06 -18.31 -27.40
CA ALA A 159 -18.90 -18.55 -28.24
C ALA A 159 -17.86 -17.40 -28.13
N THR A 160 -18.31 -16.15 -28.15
CA THR A 160 -17.41 -14.99 -27.97
C THR A 160 -16.82 -14.94 -26.57
N ALA A 161 -17.58 -15.26 -25.51
CA ALA A 161 -17.11 -15.36 -24.16
C ALA A 161 -16.03 -16.45 -23.99
N LYS A 162 -16.25 -17.66 -24.56
CA LYS A 162 -15.28 -18.75 -24.57
C LYS A 162 -13.95 -18.35 -25.20
N ASN A 163 -14.00 -17.65 -26.34
CA ASN A 163 -12.81 -17.24 -27.09
C ASN A 163 -12.07 -16.06 -26.38
N SER A 164 -12.80 -15.16 -25.74
CA SER A 164 -12.19 -14.00 -25.09
C SER A 164 -11.70 -14.29 -23.65
N TYR A 165 -12.30 -15.26 -22.94
CA TYR A 165 -11.95 -15.59 -21.56
C TYR A 165 -10.45 -15.84 -21.32
N PRO A 166 -9.72 -16.61 -22.16
CA PRO A 166 -8.28 -16.80 -21.97
C PRO A 166 -7.50 -15.49 -21.96
N PHE A 167 -7.84 -14.56 -22.86
CA PHE A 167 -7.20 -13.24 -22.90
C PHE A 167 -7.43 -12.45 -21.60
N PHE A 168 -8.67 -12.41 -21.09
CA PHE A 168 -9.00 -11.72 -19.84
C PHE A 168 -8.31 -12.39 -18.65
N ARG A 169 -8.37 -13.71 -18.55
CA ARG A 169 -7.74 -14.50 -17.48
C ARG A 169 -6.23 -14.25 -17.42
N ASP A 170 -5.55 -14.30 -18.56
CA ASP A 170 -4.10 -14.27 -18.61
C ASP A 170 -3.52 -12.85 -18.49
N ASN A 171 -4.31 -11.78 -18.80
CA ASN A 171 -3.82 -10.42 -18.84
C ASN A 171 -4.47 -9.46 -17.82
N LEU A 172 -5.73 -9.66 -17.47
CA LEU A 172 -6.53 -8.66 -16.77
C LEU A 172 -7.09 -9.14 -15.41
N MET A 173 -7.22 -10.47 -15.24
CA MET A 173 -7.77 -11.07 -14.03
C MET A 173 -6.66 -11.50 -13.07
N ALA A 174 -6.98 -11.57 -11.77
CA ALA A 174 -6.10 -12.13 -10.78
C ALA A 174 -6.05 -13.66 -10.89
N PHE A 175 -4.89 -14.24 -10.57
CA PHE A 175 -4.70 -15.70 -10.54
C PHE A 175 -5.73 -16.41 -9.63
N HIS A 176 -6.06 -15.78 -8.51
CA HIS A 176 -7.15 -16.20 -7.62
C HIS A 176 -8.02 -15.00 -7.27
N GLN A 177 -9.33 -15.21 -7.05
CA GLN A 177 -10.23 -14.14 -6.59
C GLN A 177 -9.70 -13.51 -5.29
N PRO A 178 -9.22 -12.24 -5.29
CA PRO A 178 -8.74 -11.61 -4.08
C PRO A 178 -9.91 -11.23 -3.17
N ILE A 179 -9.72 -11.41 -1.85
CA ILE A 179 -10.69 -11.02 -0.82
C ILE A 179 -9.91 -10.44 0.35
N PHE A 180 -10.27 -9.24 0.79
CA PHE A 180 -9.59 -8.53 1.87
C PHE A 180 -10.56 -8.05 2.95
N ALA A 181 -10.21 -8.27 4.21
CA ALA A 181 -11.04 -7.93 5.37
C ALA A 181 -11.41 -6.43 5.44
N LEU A 182 -10.49 -5.53 5.05
CA LEU A 182 -10.71 -4.07 5.07
C LEU A 182 -11.09 -3.48 3.71
N GLY A 183 -11.54 -4.30 2.75
CA GLY A 183 -11.88 -3.84 1.39
C GLY A 183 -12.95 -2.76 1.39
N LEU A 184 -14.08 -2.99 2.08
CA LEU A 184 -15.18 -2.02 2.17
C LEU A 184 -14.76 -0.73 2.89
N PHE A 185 -14.03 -0.83 3.98
CA PHE A 185 -13.53 0.35 4.71
C PHE A 185 -12.61 1.21 3.82
N THR A 186 -11.70 0.56 3.10
CA THR A 186 -10.80 1.23 2.14
C THR A 186 -11.57 1.85 0.99
N LEU A 187 -12.62 1.19 0.49
CA LEU A 187 -13.50 1.70 -0.56
C LEU A 187 -14.22 2.98 -0.10
N ILE A 188 -14.79 2.98 1.11
CA ILE A 188 -15.50 4.15 1.66
C ILE A 188 -14.55 5.35 1.73
N ILE A 189 -13.32 5.17 2.24
CA ILE A 189 -12.33 6.25 2.31
C ILE A 189 -11.99 6.75 0.90
N PHE A 190 -11.75 5.84 -0.05
CA PHE A 190 -11.42 6.20 -1.42
C PHE A 190 -12.56 6.98 -2.10
N LEU A 191 -13.79 6.49 -1.98
CA LEU A 191 -14.98 7.18 -2.50
C LEU A 191 -15.17 8.56 -1.84
N THR A 192 -14.90 8.68 -0.55
CA THR A 192 -14.93 9.98 0.15
C THR A 192 -13.92 10.95 -0.48
N ILE A 193 -12.68 10.52 -0.73
CA ILE A 193 -11.66 11.34 -1.41
C ILE A 193 -12.12 11.76 -2.80
N LEU A 194 -12.74 10.85 -3.56
CA LEU A 194 -13.28 11.13 -4.88
C LEU A 194 -14.48 12.11 -4.82
N LEU A 195 -15.38 11.95 -3.84
CA LEU A 195 -16.55 12.81 -3.68
C LEU A 195 -16.20 14.23 -3.23
N LEU A 196 -15.08 14.44 -2.54
CA LEU A 196 -14.56 15.77 -2.21
C LEU A 196 -14.28 16.60 -3.47
N GLU A 197 -14.15 15.99 -4.64
CA GLU A 197 -14.05 16.66 -5.94
C GLU A 197 -15.29 17.51 -6.27
N LYS A 198 -16.49 17.11 -5.79
CA LYS A 198 -17.71 17.90 -5.92
C LYS A 198 -17.71 19.19 -5.08
N VAL A 199 -16.94 19.21 -4.01
CA VAL A 199 -16.84 20.35 -3.11
C VAL A 199 -15.88 21.40 -3.69
N GLU A 200 -14.65 20.98 -3.98
CA GLU A 200 -13.63 21.79 -4.65
C GLU A 200 -12.82 20.91 -5.60
N HIS A 201 -12.62 21.38 -6.83
CA HIS A 201 -11.77 20.66 -7.78
C HIS A 201 -10.37 20.40 -7.23
N ARG A 202 -9.93 19.13 -7.22
CA ARG A 202 -8.69 18.64 -6.61
C ARG A 202 -8.55 19.00 -5.12
N PHE A 203 -9.64 18.91 -4.35
CA PHE A 203 -9.66 19.24 -2.91
C PHE A 203 -8.52 18.54 -2.15
N TRP A 204 -8.36 17.22 -2.34
CA TRP A 204 -7.30 16.45 -1.70
C TRP A 204 -5.91 17.01 -1.99
N CYS A 205 -5.60 17.23 -3.27
CA CYS A 205 -4.28 17.70 -3.71
C CYS A 205 -3.96 19.13 -3.26
N LYS A 206 -4.99 19.99 -3.13
CA LYS A 206 -4.83 21.37 -2.71
C LYS A 206 -4.64 21.53 -1.22
N ASN A 207 -5.39 20.73 -0.42
CA ASN A 207 -5.56 21.01 1.00
C ASN A 207 -4.95 19.95 1.92
N LEU A 208 -4.93 18.65 1.54
CA LEU A 208 -4.59 17.54 2.43
C LEU A 208 -3.32 16.77 2.04
N CYS A 209 -2.92 16.78 0.77
CA CYS A 209 -1.85 15.93 0.26
C CYS A 209 -0.45 16.37 0.75
N PRO A 210 0.26 15.59 1.60
CA PRO A 210 1.60 15.94 2.09
C PRO A 210 2.65 15.91 0.97
N LEU A 211 2.56 14.99 -0.01
CA LEU A 211 3.41 15.02 -1.20
C LEU A 211 3.25 16.34 -1.97
N GLY A 212 2.00 16.81 -2.13
CA GLY A 212 1.72 18.11 -2.70
C GLY A 212 2.29 19.27 -1.89
N GLY A 213 2.42 19.13 -0.56
CA GLY A 213 3.11 20.05 0.32
C GLY A 213 4.63 20.05 0.07
N LEU A 214 5.26 18.86 0.06
CA LEU A 214 6.70 18.67 -0.17
C LEU A 214 7.14 19.26 -1.53
N LEU A 215 6.47 18.84 -2.60
CA LEU A 215 6.74 19.37 -3.95
C LEU A 215 6.44 20.86 -4.07
N GLY A 216 5.42 21.36 -3.32
CA GLY A 216 5.10 22.78 -3.21
C GLY A 216 6.21 23.62 -2.60
N LEU A 217 6.92 23.11 -1.59
CA LEU A 217 8.09 23.77 -1.01
C LEU A 217 9.24 23.87 -2.04
N CYS A 218 9.52 22.79 -2.76
CA CYS A 218 10.57 22.77 -3.80
C CYS A 218 10.21 23.66 -5.00
N SER A 219 8.96 23.64 -5.46
CA SER A 219 8.51 24.41 -6.61
C SER A 219 8.45 25.93 -6.38
N ARG A 220 8.65 26.38 -5.14
CA ARG A 220 8.87 27.81 -4.84
C ARG A 220 10.06 28.39 -5.62
N TYR A 221 11.06 27.56 -5.87
CA TYR A 221 12.31 27.94 -6.56
C TYR A 221 12.27 27.60 -8.05
N THR A 222 11.10 27.26 -8.62
CA THR A 222 11.00 26.84 -10.02
C THR A 222 11.58 27.85 -11.00
N ILE A 223 12.30 27.32 -12.01
CA ILE A 223 12.94 28.09 -13.06
C ILE A 223 11.92 28.36 -14.19
N LEU A 224 11.15 27.34 -14.59
CA LEU A 224 10.10 27.51 -15.60
C LEU A 224 8.82 27.99 -14.93
N GLN A 225 8.34 29.15 -15.32
CA GLN A 225 7.17 29.76 -14.71
C GLN A 225 6.20 30.34 -15.73
N ARG A 226 4.97 30.54 -15.28
CA ARG A 226 3.95 31.33 -16.02
C ARG A 226 4.30 32.80 -15.96
N THR A 227 4.44 33.43 -17.10
CA THR A 227 4.67 34.87 -17.26
C THR A 227 3.42 35.53 -17.85
N PRO A 228 2.58 36.19 -17.02
CA PRO A 228 1.44 36.97 -17.54
C PRO A 228 1.94 38.26 -18.15
N GLN A 229 1.36 38.69 -19.27
CA GLN A 229 1.61 40.02 -19.83
C GLN A 229 0.89 41.10 -18.96
N LYS A 230 1.39 42.33 -19.01
CA LYS A 230 0.91 43.45 -18.16
C LYS A 230 -0.63 43.72 -18.23
N LEU A 231 -1.26 43.39 -19.35
CA LEU A 231 -2.69 43.55 -19.59
C LEU A 231 -3.59 42.46 -18.99
N CYS A 232 -3.07 41.50 -18.24
CA CYS A 232 -3.86 40.43 -17.60
C CYS A 232 -4.60 40.87 -16.30
N ALA A 233 -4.39 42.07 -15.82
CA ALA A 233 -4.92 42.51 -14.50
C ALA A 233 -6.46 42.45 -14.40
N ASP A 234 -7.19 42.74 -15.50
CA ASP A 234 -8.63 42.81 -15.50
C ASP A 234 -9.34 41.53 -15.92
N CYS A 235 -8.62 40.59 -16.54
CA CYS A 235 -9.16 39.30 -16.98
C CYS A 235 -9.07 38.24 -15.88
N LYS A 236 -10.20 37.77 -15.37
CA LYS A 236 -10.30 36.73 -14.31
C LYS A 236 -10.52 35.31 -14.86
N SER A 237 -10.46 35.08 -16.17
CA SER A 237 -10.75 33.79 -16.79
C SER A 237 -9.86 32.65 -16.25
N CYS A 238 -8.58 32.91 -16.01
CA CYS A 238 -7.67 31.89 -15.47
C CYS A 238 -7.96 31.52 -14.00
N ASP A 239 -8.56 32.41 -13.20
CA ASP A 239 -8.83 32.17 -11.78
C ASP A 239 -9.84 31.03 -11.60
N SER A 240 -10.89 31.00 -12.42
CA SER A 240 -11.96 29.99 -12.36
C SER A 240 -11.56 28.66 -13.01
N LEU A 241 -10.63 28.69 -13.98
CA LEU A 241 -10.23 27.53 -14.78
C LEU A 241 -8.98 26.82 -14.25
N CYS A 242 -8.22 27.47 -13.37
CA CYS A 242 -6.99 26.89 -12.84
C CYS A 242 -7.24 25.66 -11.95
N ARG A 243 -6.85 24.48 -12.41
CA ARG A 243 -7.06 23.20 -11.70
C ARG A 243 -6.49 23.20 -10.28
N SER A 244 -5.34 23.82 -10.07
CA SER A 244 -4.68 23.91 -8.76
C SER A 244 -5.06 25.18 -7.99
N GLY A 245 -5.72 26.13 -8.63
CA GLY A 245 -5.98 27.46 -8.09
C GLY A 245 -4.70 28.23 -7.78
N ALA A 246 -3.65 28.01 -8.57
CA ALA A 246 -2.37 28.72 -8.47
C ALA A 246 -2.48 30.15 -8.98
N VAL A 247 -3.39 30.43 -9.90
CA VAL A 247 -3.68 31.75 -10.43
C VAL A 247 -4.77 32.40 -9.59
N ARG A 248 -4.58 33.64 -9.19
CA ARG A 248 -5.56 34.50 -8.52
C ARG A 248 -5.43 35.92 -9.05
N SER A 249 -6.48 36.71 -8.91
CA SER A 249 -6.47 38.14 -9.24
C SER A 249 -5.31 38.90 -8.56
N SER A 250 -4.84 38.42 -7.41
CA SER A 250 -3.72 38.99 -6.65
C SER A 250 -2.33 38.52 -7.08
N GLY A 251 -2.22 37.60 -8.07
CA GLY A 251 -0.92 37.10 -8.52
C GLY A 251 -0.89 35.59 -8.78
N HIS A 252 0.31 35.06 -9.05
CA HIS A 252 0.56 33.66 -9.33
C HIS A 252 1.35 32.97 -8.20
N MET A 253 0.79 31.90 -7.66
CA MET A 253 1.44 31.06 -6.63
C MET A 253 2.23 29.93 -7.29
N ARG A 254 3.54 30.08 -7.41
CA ARG A 254 4.46 29.08 -8.00
C ARG A 254 4.38 27.74 -7.27
N SER A 255 4.33 27.78 -5.92
CA SER A 255 4.22 26.59 -5.06
C SER A 255 2.99 25.73 -5.35
N GLU A 256 1.98 26.28 -6.01
CA GLU A 256 0.73 25.57 -6.33
C GLU A 256 0.59 25.22 -7.81
N CYS A 257 1.43 25.75 -8.68
CA CYS A 257 1.34 25.53 -10.13
C CYS A 257 1.73 24.09 -10.51
N LEU A 258 0.82 23.39 -11.21
CA LEU A 258 1.03 22.01 -11.70
C LEU A 258 1.66 21.94 -13.07
N LEU A 259 1.94 23.07 -13.67
CA LEU A 259 2.42 23.20 -15.06
C LEU A 259 1.53 22.44 -16.07
N CYS A 260 0.21 22.45 -15.84
CA CYS A 260 -0.75 21.78 -16.73
C CYS A 260 -0.99 22.52 -18.05
N MET A 261 -0.50 23.75 -18.17
CA MET A 261 -0.59 24.66 -19.34
C MET A 261 -2.05 25.00 -19.78
N ASP A 262 -3.09 24.58 -19.06
CA ASP A 262 -4.49 24.87 -19.43
C ASP A 262 -4.74 26.36 -19.59
N CYS A 263 -4.07 27.22 -18.81
CA CYS A 263 -4.26 28.67 -18.87
C CYS A 263 -3.79 29.28 -20.21
N THR A 264 -2.98 28.63 -21.00
CA THR A 264 -2.66 29.07 -22.37
C THR A 264 -3.79 28.79 -23.33
N GLY A 265 -4.40 27.58 -23.24
CA GLY A 265 -5.52 27.19 -24.11
C GLY A 265 -6.83 27.92 -23.82
N PHE A 266 -6.99 28.44 -22.58
CA PHE A 266 -8.19 29.20 -22.19
C PHE A 266 -8.02 30.74 -22.24
N CYS A 267 -6.83 31.20 -22.63
CA CYS A 267 -6.57 32.64 -22.74
C CYS A 267 -7.14 33.18 -24.05
N PRO A 268 -8.18 34.05 -24.04
CA PRO A 268 -8.82 34.53 -25.27
C PRO A 268 -7.90 35.39 -26.12
N GLU A 269 -6.83 35.91 -25.55
CA GLU A 269 -5.90 36.83 -26.21
C GLU A 269 -4.45 36.33 -26.22
N GLU A 270 -4.23 35.03 -25.97
CA GLU A 270 -2.90 34.36 -25.96
C GLU A 270 -1.82 35.08 -25.10
N ARG A 271 -2.27 35.85 -24.08
CA ARG A 271 -1.40 36.67 -23.23
C ARG A 271 -0.62 35.89 -22.16
N VAL A 272 -0.81 34.58 -22.07
CA VAL A 272 -0.14 33.72 -21.09
C VAL A 272 0.94 32.92 -21.79
N GLN A 273 2.18 33.15 -21.36
CA GLN A 273 3.33 32.39 -21.83
C GLN A 273 4.02 31.68 -20.68
N PHE A 274 4.73 30.62 -20.97
CA PHE A 274 5.64 29.95 -20.05
C PHE A 274 7.08 30.21 -20.51
N GLY A 275 7.91 30.67 -19.58
CA GLY A 275 9.30 31.04 -19.89
C GLY A 275 10.22 30.86 -18.69
N LEU A 276 11.50 31.02 -18.94
CA LEU A 276 12.49 31.02 -17.88
C LEU A 276 12.33 32.27 -17.00
N ARG A 277 12.70 32.14 -15.75
CA ARG A 277 12.58 33.21 -14.75
C ARG A 277 13.49 34.38 -15.09
N THR A 278 12.92 35.53 -15.41
CA THR A 278 13.63 36.76 -15.79
C THR A 278 13.34 37.94 -14.86
N GLY A 279 13.40 37.78 -13.54
CA GLY A 279 13.23 38.91 -12.60
C GLY A 279 12.42 38.62 -11.34
N SER A 280 12.22 39.65 -10.51
CA SER A 280 11.43 39.63 -9.29
C SER A 280 9.95 39.84 -9.61
N ASP A 281 9.24 38.80 -10.04
CA ASP A 281 7.80 38.88 -10.17
C ASP A 281 7.13 38.93 -8.79
N ASN A 282 5.92 39.49 -8.73
CA ASN A 282 5.05 39.49 -7.53
C ASN A 282 4.68 38.06 -7.14
N TYR A 283 5.60 37.39 -6.43
CA TYR A 283 5.43 36.05 -5.92
C TYR A 283 4.58 36.08 -4.66
N VAL A 284 3.39 35.48 -4.74
CA VAL A 284 2.57 35.22 -3.57
C VAL A 284 2.98 33.87 -2.98
N GLY A 285 3.78 33.87 -1.93
CA GLY A 285 4.16 32.67 -1.20
C GLY A 285 3.00 32.15 -0.34
N VAL A 286 3.04 30.87 -0.01
CA VAL A 286 2.20 30.36 1.08
C VAL A 286 2.82 30.84 2.40
N ASP A 287 2.14 31.75 3.08
CA ASP A 287 2.54 32.23 4.39
C ASP A 287 2.18 31.18 5.45
N LEU A 288 3.21 30.53 5.99
CA LEU A 288 3.09 29.58 7.10
C LEU A 288 3.19 30.37 8.42
N GLN A 289 2.07 30.45 9.13
CA GLN A 289 2.05 31.09 10.44
C GLN A 289 2.97 30.35 11.42
N ARG A 290 3.83 31.05 12.14
CA ARG A 290 4.78 30.48 13.13
C ARG A 290 4.06 29.60 14.16
N ARG A 291 2.90 30.04 14.66
CA ARG A 291 2.06 29.28 15.61
C ARG A 291 1.62 27.93 14.99
N GLY A 292 1.16 27.92 13.72
CA GLY A 292 0.75 26.70 13.06
C GLY A 292 1.89 25.70 12.82
N VAL A 293 3.10 26.18 12.56
CA VAL A 293 4.30 25.33 12.45
C VAL A 293 4.65 24.72 13.81
N LEU A 294 4.66 25.53 14.88
CA LEU A 294 4.95 25.05 16.24
C LEU A 294 3.91 24.01 16.71
N THR A 295 2.62 24.27 16.47
CA THR A 295 1.57 23.29 16.80
C THR A 295 1.69 22.02 15.99
N ALA A 296 2.07 22.07 14.71
CA ALA A 296 2.29 20.88 13.89
C ALA A 296 3.47 20.04 14.41
N VAL A 297 4.59 20.67 14.76
CA VAL A 297 5.76 20.01 15.37
C VAL A 297 5.36 19.39 16.71
N ALA A 298 4.74 20.17 17.61
CA ALA A 298 4.30 19.67 18.91
C ALA A 298 3.34 18.48 18.78
N SER A 299 2.37 18.55 17.86
CA SER A 299 1.44 17.43 17.59
C SER A 299 2.17 16.18 17.12
N GLY A 300 3.19 16.32 16.25
CA GLY A 300 4.00 15.21 15.78
C GLY A 300 4.80 14.55 16.91
N VAL A 301 5.42 15.36 17.77
CA VAL A 301 6.15 14.86 18.95
C VAL A 301 5.22 14.15 19.93
N MET A 302 4.05 14.74 20.24
CA MET A 302 3.10 14.17 21.19
C MET A 302 2.42 12.90 20.65
N MET A 303 2.33 12.73 19.34
CA MET A 303 1.74 11.53 18.75
C MET A 303 2.55 10.27 19.03
N ALA A 304 3.88 10.36 19.13
CA ALA A 304 4.74 9.23 19.42
C ALA A 304 4.43 8.52 20.75
N PRO A 305 4.39 9.20 21.91
CA PRO A 305 3.98 8.56 23.15
C PRO A 305 2.50 8.14 23.13
N ALA A 306 1.59 8.95 22.57
CA ALA A 306 0.16 8.66 22.55
C ALA A 306 -0.16 7.34 21.82
N VAL A 307 0.58 7.02 20.78
CA VAL A 307 0.37 5.79 20.01
C VAL A 307 1.10 4.58 20.61
N ARG A 308 2.20 4.81 21.35
CA ARG A 308 2.94 3.74 22.05
C ARG A 308 2.27 3.31 23.37
N ILE A 309 1.45 4.16 23.98
CA ILE A 309 0.68 3.85 25.20
C ILE A 309 -0.50 2.87 24.91
N GLY A 310 -0.76 2.53 23.65
CA GLY A 310 -1.80 1.55 23.31
C GLY A 310 -1.57 0.17 23.94
N PRO A 311 -2.64 -0.52 24.40
CA PRO A 311 -2.55 -1.77 25.18
C PRO A 311 -2.04 -2.98 24.40
N VAL A 312 -1.70 -2.83 23.12
CA VAL A 312 -1.32 -3.97 22.26
C VAL A 312 0.12 -3.75 21.79
N THR A 313 1.08 -4.19 22.59
CA THR A 313 2.45 -4.40 22.12
C THR A 313 2.53 -5.70 21.32
N HIS A 314 3.50 -5.82 20.42
CA HIS A 314 3.77 -7.02 19.63
C HIS A 314 3.86 -8.31 20.49
N GLU A 315 4.46 -8.22 21.66
CA GLU A 315 4.61 -9.33 22.61
C GLU A 315 3.27 -9.84 23.13
N GLN A 316 2.19 -9.03 23.09
CA GLN A 316 0.88 -9.37 23.60
C GLN A 316 -0.03 -10.05 22.57
N ASN A 317 0.29 -9.98 21.26
CA ASN A 317 -0.52 -10.60 20.22
C ASN A 317 0.22 -11.75 19.54
N PRO A 318 0.03 -13.01 20.01
CA PRO A 318 0.71 -14.15 19.43
C PRO A 318 0.32 -14.46 17.98
N TYR A 319 -0.77 -13.87 17.50
CA TYR A 319 -1.26 -14.04 16.12
C TYR A 319 -0.80 -12.94 15.17
N LEU A 320 0.06 -12.02 15.62
CA LEU A 320 0.68 -11.01 14.75
C LEU A 320 1.85 -11.63 13.99
N ILE A 321 1.55 -12.26 12.87
CA ILE A 321 2.53 -12.93 12.02
C ILE A 321 2.82 -12.05 10.81
N ARG A 322 4.10 -11.73 10.59
CA ARG A 322 4.54 -10.95 9.42
C ARG A 322 5.03 -11.88 8.30
N PRO A 323 5.02 -11.39 7.03
CA PRO A 323 5.55 -12.16 5.91
C PRO A 323 7.04 -12.45 6.07
N PRO A 324 7.56 -13.51 5.40
CA PRO A 324 8.99 -13.84 5.43
C PRO A 324 9.82 -12.68 4.89
N GLY A 325 10.96 -12.41 5.54
CA GLY A 325 11.80 -11.25 5.23
C GLY A 325 11.37 -9.94 5.89
N ALA A 326 10.26 -9.92 6.64
CA ALA A 326 9.91 -8.73 7.42
C ALA A 326 11.00 -8.43 8.45
N VAL A 327 11.38 -7.15 8.56
CA VAL A 327 12.32 -6.67 9.59
C VAL A 327 11.67 -6.69 10.98
N ALA A 328 12.42 -6.40 12.05
CA ALA A 328 11.88 -6.29 13.40
C ALA A 328 10.65 -5.37 13.46
N GLU A 329 9.67 -5.67 14.33
CA GLU A 329 8.35 -5.03 14.28
C GLU A 329 8.41 -3.51 14.37
N ASP A 330 9.23 -2.96 15.26
CA ASP A 330 9.40 -1.52 15.40
C ASP A 330 9.92 -0.86 14.11
N GLU A 331 10.92 -1.48 13.49
CA GLU A 331 11.47 -1.03 12.21
C GLU A 331 10.48 -1.26 11.07
N PHE A 332 9.75 -2.38 11.10
CA PHE A 332 8.72 -2.70 10.11
C PHE A 332 7.62 -1.63 10.06
N LEU A 333 7.11 -1.23 11.23
CA LEU A 333 6.07 -0.21 11.33
C LEU A 333 6.55 1.19 10.89
N GLN A 334 7.85 1.46 11.04
CA GLN A 334 8.47 2.72 10.60
C GLN A 334 8.76 2.76 9.10
N ARG A 335 9.02 1.61 8.47
CA ARG A 335 9.33 1.53 7.03
C ARG A 335 8.12 1.28 6.15
N CYS A 336 7.11 0.56 6.65
CA CYS A 336 5.96 0.18 5.87
C CYS A 336 5.11 1.40 5.46
N VAL A 337 5.08 1.74 4.17
CA VAL A 337 4.25 2.81 3.60
C VAL A 337 2.80 2.38 3.33
N ARG A 338 2.43 1.14 3.66
CA ARG A 338 1.05 0.61 3.59
C ARG A 338 0.45 0.66 2.18
N CYS A 339 1.25 0.44 1.16
CA CYS A 339 0.83 0.46 -0.24
C CYS A 339 -0.03 -0.74 -0.64
N ALA A 340 -0.01 -1.84 0.13
CA ALA A 340 -0.71 -3.11 -0.11
C ALA A 340 -0.20 -3.93 -1.31
N GLU A 341 0.95 -3.60 -1.90
CA GLU A 341 1.48 -4.32 -3.06
C GLU A 341 1.85 -5.77 -2.73
N CYS A 342 2.45 -6.01 -1.56
CA CYS A 342 2.75 -7.37 -1.06
C CYS A 342 1.49 -8.24 -0.90
N MET A 343 0.33 -7.63 -0.61
CA MET A 343 -0.95 -8.33 -0.54
C MET A 343 -1.46 -8.69 -1.92
N LYS A 344 -1.24 -7.83 -2.92
CA LYS A 344 -1.64 -8.07 -4.32
C LYS A 344 -0.92 -9.27 -4.92
N VAL A 345 0.38 -9.40 -4.70
CA VAL A 345 1.19 -10.49 -5.27
C VAL A 345 1.13 -11.79 -4.47
N CYS A 346 0.40 -11.83 -3.37
CA CYS A 346 0.36 -12.99 -2.48
C CYS A 346 -0.43 -14.15 -3.08
N ILE A 347 0.24 -15.15 -3.63
CA ILE A 347 -0.36 -16.33 -4.27
C ILE A 347 -1.27 -17.08 -3.30
N GLY A 348 -0.80 -17.32 -2.09
CA GLY A 348 -1.56 -18.05 -1.06
C GLY A 348 -2.65 -17.22 -0.38
N ARG A 349 -2.87 -15.97 -0.76
CA ARG A 349 -3.90 -15.04 -0.23
C ARG A 349 -3.88 -14.84 1.29
N THR A 350 -2.80 -15.24 1.94
CA THR A 350 -2.67 -15.17 3.40
C THR A 350 -2.39 -13.76 3.92
N LEU A 351 -1.85 -12.85 3.05
CA LEU A 351 -1.56 -11.49 3.46
C LEU A 351 -2.83 -10.64 3.45
N GLN A 352 -3.22 -10.22 4.64
CA GLN A 352 -4.40 -9.39 4.89
C GLN A 352 -3.99 -8.06 5.52
N PRO A 353 -4.74 -6.98 5.30
CA PRO A 353 -4.50 -5.70 5.97
C PRO A 353 -4.86 -5.80 7.45
N ALA A 354 -3.92 -5.47 8.34
CA ALA A 354 -4.18 -5.35 9.77
C ALA A 354 -5.08 -4.14 10.07
N LEU A 355 -6.05 -4.29 10.98
CA LEU A 355 -6.83 -3.18 11.52
C LEU A 355 -6.15 -2.67 12.80
N PHE A 356 -6.24 -3.39 13.90
CA PHE A 356 -5.62 -3.03 15.18
C PHE A 356 -4.72 -4.14 15.74
N ALA A 357 -4.46 -5.19 14.97
CA ALA A 357 -3.66 -6.34 15.41
C ALA A 357 -2.21 -5.94 15.82
N ALA A 358 -1.68 -4.88 15.23
CA ALA A 358 -0.38 -4.29 15.54
C ALA A 358 -0.52 -2.87 16.14
N GLY A 359 -1.61 -2.62 16.87
CA GLY A 359 -1.95 -1.29 17.38
C GLY A 359 -2.42 -0.32 16.29
N PRO A 360 -2.70 0.96 16.64
CA PRO A 360 -3.20 1.96 15.70
C PRO A 360 -2.22 2.26 14.56
N ILE A 361 -0.89 2.20 14.83
CA ILE A 361 0.15 2.40 13.82
C ILE A 361 0.17 1.26 12.80
N GLY A 362 -0.32 0.06 13.18
CA GLY A 362 -0.34 -1.11 12.32
C GLY A 362 -1.43 -1.12 11.26
N LEU A 363 -2.30 -0.12 11.22
CA LEU A 363 -3.41 -0.04 10.25
C LEU A 363 -2.91 -0.19 8.81
N TRP A 364 -3.55 -1.10 8.04
CA TRP A 364 -3.20 -1.51 6.67
C TRP A 364 -1.82 -2.14 6.49
N THR A 365 -1.08 -2.44 7.54
CA THR A 365 0.15 -3.23 7.39
C THR A 365 -0.16 -4.69 7.08
N PRO A 366 0.67 -5.42 6.31
CA PRO A 366 0.41 -6.82 5.96
C PRO A 366 0.51 -7.74 7.18
N LEU A 367 -0.49 -8.57 7.34
CA LEU A 367 -0.60 -9.62 8.37
C LEU A 367 -0.82 -10.96 7.67
N VAL A 368 -0.09 -11.99 8.06
CA VAL A 368 -0.33 -13.37 7.63
C VAL A 368 -1.51 -13.92 8.42
N VAL A 369 -2.57 -14.34 7.73
CA VAL A 369 -3.77 -14.94 8.32
C VAL A 369 -3.93 -16.37 7.82
N PRO A 370 -3.39 -17.37 8.53
CA PRO A 370 -3.29 -18.75 8.03
C PRO A 370 -4.64 -19.43 7.80
N ARG A 371 -5.73 -18.94 8.40
CA ARG A 371 -7.07 -19.50 8.17
C ARG A 371 -7.67 -19.10 6.83
N ILE A 372 -7.26 -17.94 6.27
CA ILE A 372 -7.72 -17.47 4.95
C ILE A 372 -6.89 -18.11 3.83
N GLY A 373 -5.60 -18.29 4.08
CA GLY A 373 -4.66 -18.83 3.13
C GLY A 373 -3.30 -19.08 3.77
N TYR A 374 -2.30 -19.49 3.01
CA TYR A 374 -1.00 -19.88 3.55
C TYR A 374 0.16 -19.22 2.80
N CYS A 375 1.33 -19.15 3.44
CA CYS A 375 2.54 -18.69 2.79
C CYS A 375 3.11 -19.81 1.90
N GLU A 376 3.03 -19.63 0.58
CA GLU A 376 3.53 -20.60 -0.39
C GLU A 376 5.03 -20.86 -0.19
N TYR A 377 5.41 -22.15 -0.11
CA TYR A 377 6.77 -22.58 0.26
C TYR A 377 7.84 -22.13 -0.75
N ASN A 378 7.49 -22.09 -2.03
CA ASN A 378 8.38 -21.73 -3.13
C ASN A 378 8.14 -20.32 -3.68
N CYS A 379 7.69 -19.35 -2.85
CA CYS A 379 7.37 -18.00 -3.28
C CYS A 379 8.16 -16.96 -2.48
N THR A 380 8.71 -15.93 -3.17
CA THR A 380 9.47 -14.81 -2.57
C THR A 380 8.90 -13.43 -2.96
N LEU A 381 7.76 -13.38 -3.63
CA LEU A 381 7.22 -12.19 -4.30
C LEU A 381 7.00 -10.98 -3.38
N CYS A 382 6.54 -11.19 -2.14
CA CYS A 382 6.24 -10.08 -1.22
C CYS A 382 7.47 -9.22 -0.89
N GLY A 383 8.67 -9.83 -0.82
CA GLY A 383 9.93 -9.09 -0.64
C GLY A 383 10.39 -8.37 -1.91
N GLN A 384 10.13 -8.97 -3.10
CA GLN A 384 10.53 -8.36 -4.39
C GLN A 384 9.79 -7.04 -4.66
N VAL A 385 8.53 -6.92 -4.22
CA VAL A 385 7.70 -5.74 -4.48
C VAL A 385 7.75 -4.68 -3.37
N CYS A 386 8.38 -4.95 -2.23
CA CYS A 386 8.41 -3.98 -1.13
C CYS A 386 9.29 -2.76 -1.47
N PRO A 387 8.72 -1.55 -1.65
CA PRO A 387 9.50 -0.40 -2.11
C PRO A 387 10.47 0.14 -1.06
N THR A 388 10.13 0.03 0.23
CA THR A 388 10.89 0.57 1.35
C THR A 388 11.74 -0.48 2.08
N GLY A 389 11.70 -1.74 1.62
CA GLY A 389 12.42 -2.84 2.27
C GLY A 389 11.93 -3.16 3.69
N ALA A 390 10.70 -2.78 4.05
CA ALA A 390 10.05 -3.30 5.26
C ALA A 390 9.95 -4.84 5.23
N ILE A 391 9.83 -5.40 4.01
CA ILE A 391 10.00 -6.82 3.73
C ILE A 391 11.24 -6.94 2.85
N ALA A 392 12.30 -7.51 3.37
CA ALA A 392 13.53 -7.71 2.61
C ALA A 392 13.33 -8.76 1.51
N PRO A 393 13.90 -8.55 0.31
CA PRO A 393 13.91 -9.57 -0.73
C PRO A 393 14.80 -10.74 -0.29
N LEU A 394 14.21 -11.93 -0.18
CA LEU A 394 14.92 -13.16 0.16
C LEU A 394 15.10 -14.02 -1.09
N LYS A 395 16.24 -14.71 -1.19
CA LYS A 395 16.41 -15.81 -2.14
C LYS A 395 15.61 -17.03 -1.65
N LEU A 396 15.17 -17.88 -2.55
CA LEU A 396 14.33 -19.04 -2.20
C LEU A 396 14.94 -19.95 -1.11
N PRO A 397 16.25 -20.28 -1.11
CA PRO A 397 16.86 -21.06 -0.03
C PRO A 397 16.83 -20.35 1.34
N GLU A 398 16.97 -19.03 1.36
CA GLU A 398 16.92 -18.22 2.59
C GLU A 398 15.48 -18.15 3.11
N LYS A 399 14.50 -17.95 2.21
CA LYS A 399 13.10 -17.95 2.55
C LYS A 399 12.64 -19.27 3.17
N LYS A 400 13.11 -20.41 2.69
CA LYS A 400 12.81 -21.74 3.24
C LYS A 400 13.35 -21.95 4.66
N LYS A 401 14.36 -21.18 5.06
CA LYS A 401 14.93 -21.18 6.43
C LYS A 401 14.35 -20.07 7.30
N ASN A 402 13.59 -19.13 6.72
CA ASN A 402 13.04 -18.00 7.46
C ASN A 402 11.77 -18.43 8.21
N VAL A 403 11.85 -18.45 9.52
CA VAL A 403 10.73 -18.81 10.41
C VAL A 403 9.86 -17.57 10.63
N ILE A 404 8.58 -17.65 10.29
CA ILE A 404 7.60 -16.56 10.53
C ILE A 404 6.68 -16.86 11.71
N GLY A 405 6.74 -18.05 12.25
CA GLY A 405 5.96 -18.49 13.41
C GLY A 405 6.04 -19.99 13.63
N LEU A 406 5.32 -20.48 14.63
CA LEU A 406 5.28 -21.87 15.05
C LEU A 406 3.86 -22.41 15.02
N ALA A 407 3.67 -23.63 14.54
CA ALA A 407 2.39 -24.34 14.61
C ALA A 407 2.18 -24.90 16.01
N VAL A 408 1.01 -24.62 16.58
CA VAL A 408 0.59 -25.15 17.90
C VAL A 408 -0.71 -25.93 17.73
N ILE A 409 -0.76 -27.15 18.29
CA ILE A 409 -1.94 -28.02 18.20
C ILE A 409 -2.81 -27.81 19.44
N LYS A 410 -4.06 -27.41 19.22
CA LYS A 410 -5.10 -27.34 20.23
C LYS A 410 -5.78 -28.70 20.37
N LYS A 411 -5.38 -29.44 21.42
CA LYS A 411 -5.85 -30.82 21.65
C LYS A 411 -7.35 -30.91 21.83
N ASP A 412 -7.95 -29.90 22.44
CA ASP A 412 -9.42 -29.79 22.65
C ASP A 412 -10.24 -29.75 21.36
N ARG A 413 -9.60 -29.44 20.22
CA ARG A 413 -10.26 -29.33 18.91
C ARG A 413 -9.73 -30.35 17.88
N CYS A 414 -8.55 -30.87 18.06
CA CYS A 414 -7.91 -31.78 17.12
C CYS A 414 -8.63 -33.13 17.10
N LEU A 415 -9.08 -33.61 15.93
CA LEU A 415 -9.91 -34.79 15.78
C LEU A 415 -9.35 -36.01 16.47
N PRO A 416 -8.06 -36.41 16.34
CA PRO A 416 -7.49 -37.52 17.11
C PRO A 416 -7.60 -37.34 18.62
N PHE A 417 -7.32 -36.13 19.15
CA PHE A 417 -7.35 -35.88 20.59
C PHE A 417 -8.75 -35.69 21.15
N ALA A 418 -9.63 -34.98 20.44
CA ALA A 418 -10.93 -34.59 20.95
C ALA A 418 -12.02 -35.63 20.66
N LYS A 419 -11.92 -36.40 19.58
CA LYS A 419 -12.96 -37.29 19.09
C LYS A 419 -12.51 -38.73 18.83
N GLY A 420 -11.22 -39.06 19.01
CA GLY A 420 -10.69 -40.38 18.68
C GLY A 420 -10.80 -40.73 17.19
N VAL A 421 -10.83 -39.74 16.27
CA VAL A 421 -10.98 -39.95 14.83
C VAL A 421 -9.63 -39.69 14.17
N GLU A 422 -9.17 -40.63 13.33
CA GLU A 422 -7.89 -40.46 12.59
C GLU A 422 -7.94 -39.25 11.66
N CYS A 423 -6.82 -38.49 11.65
CA CYS A 423 -6.63 -37.33 10.77
C CYS A 423 -5.15 -37.11 10.51
N LEU A 424 -4.72 -37.15 9.24
CA LEU A 424 -3.33 -37.00 8.80
C LEU A 424 -3.06 -35.69 8.05
N VAL A 425 -4.09 -34.87 7.84
CA VAL A 425 -4.09 -33.71 6.93
C VAL A 425 -2.94 -32.74 7.18
N CYS A 426 -2.59 -32.44 8.43
CA CYS A 426 -1.53 -31.47 8.74
C CYS A 426 -0.10 -32.00 8.44
N GLU A 427 0.13 -33.32 8.55
CA GLU A 427 1.38 -33.96 8.14
C GLU A 427 1.50 -34.03 6.61
N GLU A 428 0.44 -34.51 5.93
CA GLU A 428 0.43 -34.66 4.47
C GLU A 428 0.73 -33.35 3.74
N HIS A 429 0.15 -32.25 4.20
CA HIS A 429 0.31 -30.95 3.60
C HIS A 429 1.54 -30.15 4.09
N CYS A 430 2.32 -30.69 5.04
CA CYS A 430 3.53 -30.01 5.50
C CYS A 430 4.58 -29.98 4.36
N PRO A 431 5.02 -28.77 3.91
CA PRO A 431 5.86 -28.63 2.72
C PRO A 431 7.36 -28.76 2.99
N THR A 432 7.78 -28.84 4.26
CA THR A 432 9.20 -28.97 4.63
C THR A 432 9.75 -30.32 4.18
N GLY A 433 11.00 -30.36 3.68
CA GLY A 433 11.60 -31.57 3.13
C GLY A 433 11.63 -32.71 4.17
N GLU A 434 12.07 -32.41 5.38
CA GLU A 434 11.80 -33.19 6.57
C GLU A 434 10.55 -32.63 7.22
N LYS A 435 9.54 -33.48 7.45
CA LYS A 435 8.22 -33.04 7.92
C LYS A 435 8.31 -32.39 9.30
N ALA A 436 7.85 -31.15 9.42
CA ALA A 436 7.75 -30.45 10.69
C ALA A 436 6.58 -30.92 11.56
N ILE A 437 5.60 -31.59 10.96
CA ILE A 437 4.52 -32.25 11.68
C ILE A 437 4.61 -33.74 11.37
N ILE A 438 4.75 -34.56 12.41
CA ILE A 438 4.81 -36.02 12.33
C ILE A 438 3.68 -36.64 13.16
N MET A 439 3.27 -37.85 12.81
CA MET A 439 2.27 -38.58 13.56
C MET A 439 2.94 -39.58 14.53
N GLU A 440 2.58 -39.46 15.80
CA GLU A 440 2.94 -40.44 16.85
C GLU A 440 1.79 -41.40 17.08
N GLU A 441 2.05 -42.69 17.01
CA GLU A 441 1.06 -43.73 17.34
C GLU A 441 0.92 -43.87 18.86
N LYS A 442 -0.30 -43.83 19.37
CA LYS A 442 -0.62 -44.05 20.77
C LYS A 442 -1.87 -44.89 20.87
N GLU A 443 -1.88 -45.81 21.84
CA GLU A 443 -3.07 -46.60 22.16
C GLU A 443 -3.93 -45.82 23.16
N LEU A 444 -5.20 -45.69 22.83
CA LEU A 444 -6.22 -45.01 23.67
C LEU A 444 -7.48 -45.86 23.75
N LEU A 445 -8.10 -45.84 24.92
CA LEU A 445 -9.40 -46.44 25.13
C LEU A 445 -10.47 -45.48 24.56
N VAL A 446 -11.10 -45.85 23.44
CA VAL A 446 -12.18 -45.09 22.79
C VAL A 446 -13.42 -46.00 22.78
N ASP A 447 -14.51 -45.54 23.37
CA ASP A 447 -15.77 -46.29 23.46
C ASP A 447 -15.64 -47.70 24.08
N GLY A 448 -14.67 -47.90 25.00
CA GLY A 448 -14.43 -49.19 25.66
C GLY A 448 -13.51 -50.14 24.89
N GLU A 449 -13.01 -49.76 23.71
CA GLU A 449 -12.04 -50.54 22.90
C GLU A 449 -10.68 -49.85 22.87
N MET A 450 -9.59 -50.62 22.96
CA MET A 450 -8.23 -50.13 22.76
C MET A 450 -8.00 -49.90 21.27
N ARG A 451 -7.91 -48.64 20.87
CA ARG A 451 -7.62 -48.25 19.47
C ARG A 451 -6.25 -47.59 19.36
N ARG A 452 -5.49 -48.02 18.38
CA ARG A 452 -4.23 -47.36 17.99
C ARG A 452 -4.54 -46.20 17.09
N LEU A 453 -4.29 -44.97 17.56
CA LEU A 453 -4.56 -43.74 16.85
C LEU A 453 -3.27 -42.94 16.62
N LYS A 454 -3.25 -42.20 15.53
CA LYS A 454 -2.12 -41.30 15.14
C LYS A 454 -2.39 -39.90 15.63
N PHE A 455 -1.46 -39.36 16.44
CA PHE A 455 -1.55 -38.02 17.02
C PHE A 455 -0.50 -37.09 16.40
N PRO A 456 -0.89 -35.91 15.89
CA PRO A 456 0.05 -34.97 15.34
C PRO A 456 0.95 -34.37 16.43
N ARG A 457 2.26 -34.33 16.13
CA ARG A 457 3.28 -33.65 16.93
C ARG A 457 4.07 -32.70 16.05
N VAL A 458 4.27 -31.45 16.51
CA VAL A 458 5.08 -30.44 15.84
C VAL A 458 6.54 -30.59 16.29
N ILE A 459 7.46 -30.57 15.32
CA ILE A 459 8.91 -30.46 15.56
C ILE A 459 9.29 -28.99 15.36
N ASP A 460 9.42 -28.26 16.45
CA ASP A 460 9.59 -26.79 16.47
C ASP A 460 10.76 -26.33 15.59
N LYS A 461 11.88 -27.05 15.61
CA LYS A 461 13.08 -26.74 14.83
C LYS A 461 12.89 -26.81 13.31
N LEU A 462 11.90 -27.56 12.84
CA LEU A 462 11.61 -27.76 11.41
C LEU A 462 10.44 -26.88 10.94
N CYS A 463 9.63 -26.37 11.87
CA CYS A 463 8.45 -25.58 11.54
C CYS A 463 8.86 -24.16 11.15
N ILE A 464 8.46 -23.72 9.95
CA ILE A 464 8.68 -22.35 9.45
C ILE A 464 7.47 -21.44 9.60
N GLY A 465 6.34 -21.95 10.14
CA GLY A 465 5.12 -21.15 10.34
C GLY A 465 4.35 -20.80 9.06
N CYS A 466 4.52 -21.55 7.96
CA CYS A 466 3.89 -21.24 6.67
C CYS A 466 2.36 -21.23 6.67
N GLY A 467 1.72 -21.90 7.65
CA GLY A 467 0.27 -21.87 7.85
C GLY A 467 -0.53 -22.86 7.01
N ILE A 468 0.07 -23.70 6.16
CA ILE A 468 -0.67 -24.68 5.35
C ILE A 468 -1.49 -25.63 6.22
N CYS A 469 -0.92 -26.13 7.32
CA CYS A 469 -1.60 -27.01 8.26
C CYS A 469 -2.84 -26.35 8.91
N GLU A 470 -2.80 -25.05 9.17
CA GLU A 470 -3.94 -24.28 9.69
C GLU A 470 -5.02 -24.09 8.61
N THR A 471 -4.62 -23.73 7.38
CA THR A 471 -5.51 -23.54 6.25
C THR A 471 -6.24 -24.82 5.88
N LYS A 472 -5.53 -25.96 5.85
CA LYS A 472 -6.04 -27.26 5.41
C LYS A 472 -6.76 -28.04 6.52
N CYS A 473 -6.69 -27.58 7.78
CA CYS A 473 -7.36 -28.24 8.90
C CYS A 473 -8.86 -28.37 8.65
N PRO A 474 -9.43 -29.61 8.67
CA PRO A 474 -10.82 -29.86 8.35
C PRO A 474 -11.80 -29.42 9.45
N VAL A 475 -11.29 -29.03 10.63
CA VAL A 475 -12.13 -28.58 11.73
C VAL A 475 -12.80 -27.27 11.38
N GLU A 476 -14.11 -27.23 11.45
CA GLU A 476 -14.93 -26.05 11.15
C GLU A 476 -14.66 -24.89 12.13
N GLY A 477 -14.80 -23.68 11.64
CA GLY A 477 -14.55 -22.45 12.41
C GLY A 477 -13.07 -22.26 12.72
N ALA A 478 -12.70 -22.19 14.00
CA ALA A 478 -11.31 -22.10 14.43
C ALA A 478 -10.60 -23.45 14.27
N SER A 479 -9.50 -23.48 13.51
CA SER A 479 -8.72 -24.71 13.27
C SER A 479 -8.10 -25.28 14.55
N ALA A 480 -7.85 -26.58 14.55
CA ALA A 480 -7.14 -27.25 15.62
C ALA A 480 -5.63 -26.98 15.62
N VAL A 481 -5.06 -26.63 14.49
CA VAL A 481 -3.68 -26.17 14.37
C VAL A 481 -3.67 -24.66 14.19
N ARG A 482 -2.94 -23.94 15.03
CA ARG A 482 -2.83 -22.47 14.97
C ARG A 482 -1.38 -22.08 14.84
N ILE A 483 -1.12 -21.10 13.99
CA ILE A 483 0.20 -20.50 13.91
C ILE A 483 0.28 -19.31 14.87
N ILE A 484 1.37 -19.24 15.61
CA ILE A 484 1.69 -18.13 16.52
C ILE A 484 3.07 -17.58 16.14
N ASN A 485 3.39 -16.36 16.54
CA ASN A 485 4.63 -15.67 16.22
C ASN A 485 5.85 -16.14 17.07
N GLU A 486 5.72 -17.24 17.78
CA GLU A 486 6.81 -17.78 18.58
C GLU A 486 7.94 -18.33 17.68
N GLY A 487 9.20 -18.08 18.07
CA GLY A 487 10.39 -18.56 17.36
C GLY A 487 10.65 -17.87 16.02
N GLU A 488 9.98 -16.79 15.67
CA GLU A 488 10.18 -16.07 14.41
C GLU A 488 11.59 -15.49 14.23
N SER A 489 12.11 -15.53 12.99
CA SER A 489 13.46 -15.10 12.60
C SER A 489 13.56 -13.62 12.27
N ARG A 490 12.69 -12.75 12.77
CA ARG A 490 12.74 -11.33 12.46
C ARG A 490 14.04 -10.69 12.97
N ARG A 491 14.85 -10.17 12.02
CA ARG A 491 16.10 -9.48 12.28
C ARG A 491 15.98 -8.02 11.86
N LYS A 492 16.82 -7.16 12.44
CA LYS A 492 16.97 -5.79 11.94
C LYS A 492 17.53 -5.83 10.51
N ARG A 493 17.13 -4.89 9.66
CA ARG A 493 17.58 -4.83 8.26
C ARG A 493 19.10 -4.82 8.11
N SER A 494 19.82 -4.17 9.04
CA SER A 494 21.28 -4.17 9.09
C SER A 494 21.88 -5.57 9.22
N GLU A 495 21.23 -6.46 9.96
CA GLU A 495 21.67 -7.84 10.14
C GLU A 495 21.39 -8.68 8.89
N LEU A 496 20.29 -8.40 8.18
CA LEU A 496 19.96 -9.08 6.92
C LEU A 496 20.91 -8.70 5.78
N LEU A 497 21.35 -7.43 5.73
CA LEU A 497 22.30 -6.95 4.72
C LEU A 497 23.75 -7.27 5.03
N ALA A 498 24.10 -7.53 6.28
CA ALA A 498 25.44 -7.96 6.71
C ALA A 498 25.69 -9.46 6.53
N GLY A 499 24.74 -10.22 6.00
CA GLY A 499 24.92 -11.62 5.66
C GLY A 499 25.92 -11.82 4.50
N PRO A 500 26.40 -13.07 4.26
CA PRO A 500 27.44 -13.35 3.28
C PRO A 500 27.05 -13.04 1.81
N TYR A 501 25.92 -12.41 1.58
CA TYR A 501 25.36 -12.04 0.27
C TYR A 501 24.97 -10.55 0.16
N GLY A 502 25.41 -9.69 1.11
CA GLY A 502 25.29 -8.23 1.05
C GLY A 502 26.36 -7.60 0.17
#